data_83e9f70bde56800fa9ded327a821149b
#
_entry.id   83e9f70bde56800fa9ded327a821149b
#
_cell.length_a   1.000
_cell.length_b   1.000
_cell.length_c   1.000
_cell.angle_alpha   90.00
_cell.angle_beta   90.00
_cell.angle_gamma   90.00
#
_symmetry.space_group_name_H-M   'P 1'
#
loop_
_entity.id
_entity.type
_entity.pdbx_description
1 polymer ?
#
loop_
_entity_poly.entity_id
_entity_poly.type
_entity_poly.pdbx_seq_one_letter_code
_entity_poly.pdbx_strand_id
1 'polypeptide(L)'
;MTRIPEHDRNMIEKAIYLPMVITIFNLDLAVIEKSSFKLKKPYQELVEEALRIVQQELTVVRSFLRKENIKVSEMKRDKDFTMYSFIYKGFEG
;
A
#
# COMPACT_ATOMS: atom_id res chain seq x y z
N MET A 1 -0.63 14.53 24.62
CA MET A 1 -0.90 13.64 23.49
C MET A 1 -0.93 14.43 22.19
N THR A 2 -0.11 14.07 21.26
CA THR A 2 -0.02 14.78 19.98
C THR A 2 -1.15 14.33 19.05
N ARG A 3 -1.93 15.28 18.58
CA ARG A 3 -3.00 14.99 17.65
C ARG A 3 -2.47 15.02 16.24
N ILE A 4 -2.66 13.93 15.50
CA ILE A 4 -2.21 13.82 14.11
C ILE A 4 -3.26 14.44 13.20
N PRO A 5 -2.89 15.43 12.35
CA PRO A 5 -3.82 16.00 11.39
C PRO A 5 -4.43 14.93 10.49
N GLU A 6 -5.66 15.13 10.06
CA GLU A 6 -6.37 14.17 9.23
C GLU A 6 -5.62 13.84 7.95
N HIS A 7 -5.06 14.83 7.27
CA HIS A 7 -4.29 14.62 6.06
C HIS A 7 -3.10 13.69 6.31
N ASP A 8 -2.35 13.95 7.37
CA ASP A 8 -1.17 13.13 7.70
C ASP A 8 -1.58 11.70 8.05
N ARG A 9 -2.69 11.54 8.78
CA ARG A 9 -3.21 10.22 9.11
C ARG A 9 -3.60 9.47 7.85
N ASN A 10 -4.25 10.14 6.90
CA ASN A 10 -4.64 9.52 5.63
C ASN A 10 -3.41 9.03 4.87
N MET A 11 -2.33 9.80 4.87
CA MET A 11 -1.09 9.41 4.20
C MET A 11 -0.44 8.20 4.88
N ILE A 12 -0.48 8.15 6.22
CA ILE A 12 0.04 7.01 6.98
C ILE A 12 -0.78 5.76 6.65
N GLU A 13 -2.10 5.88 6.62
CA GLU A 13 -2.98 4.76 6.28
C GLU A 13 -2.69 4.24 4.87
N LYS A 14 -2.48 5.13 3.91
CA LYS A 14 -2.13 4.73 2.55
C LYS A 14 -0.80 3.99 2.51
N ALA A 15 0.17 4.42 3.30
CA ALA A 15 1.47 3.73 3.37
C ALA A 15 1.34 2.31 3.91
N ILE A 16 0.29 2.05 4.67
CA ILE A 16 0.02 0.72 5.21
C ILE A 16 -0.73 -0.15 4.20
N TYR A 17 -1.82 0.36 3.63
CA TYR A 17 -2.65 -0.50 2.78
C TYR A 17 -2.24 -0.56 1.31
N LEU A 18 -1.60 0.45 0.75
CA LEU A 18 -1.21 0.41 -0.66
C LEU A 18 -0.28 -0.77 -1.01
N PRO A 19 0.72 -1.10 -0.18
CA PRO A 19 1.52 -2.30 -0.45
C PRO A 19 0.69 -3.59 -0.44
N MET A 20 -0.34 -3.65 0.41
CA MET A 20 -1.25 -4.80 0.44
C MET A 20 -2.04 -4.90 -0.86
N VAL A 21 -2.53 -3.77 -1.37
CA VAL A 21 -3.25 -3.73 -2.64
C VAL A 21 -2.36 -4.18 -3.79
N ILE A 22 -1.10 -3.75 -3.81
CA ILE A 22 -0.13 -4.19 -4.80
C ILE A 22 0.04 -5.70 -4.76
N THR A 23 0.17 -6.27 -3.57
CA THR A 23 0.29 -7.72 -3.40
C THR A 23 -0.93 -8.44 -3.96
N ILE A 24 -2.14 -7.94 -3.67
CA ILE A 24 -3.38 -8.53 -4.16
C ILE A 24 -3.42 -8.49 -5.69
N PHE A 25 -3.09 -7.37 -6.31
CA PHE A 25 -3.07 -7.25 -7.76
C PHE A 25 -2.05 -8.19 -8.40
N ASN A 26 -0.88 -8.35 -7.79
CA ASN A 26 0.13 -9.28 -8.30
C ASN A 26 -0.36 -10.74 -8.22
N LEU A 27 -1.08 -11.09 -7.15
CA LEU A 27 -1.68 -12.41 -7.04
C LEU A 27 -2.77 -12.62 -8.10
N ASP A 28 -3.58 -11.59 -8.35
CA ASP A 28 -4.61 -11.65 -9.38
C ASP A 28 -4.00 -11.88 -10.76
N LEU A 29 -2.90 -11.18 -11.07
CA LEU A 29 -2.19 -11.38 -12.34
C LEU A 29 -1.67 -12.80 -12.48
N ALA A 30 -1.14 -13.36 -11.41
CA ALA A 30 -0.63 -14.74 -11.44
C ALA A 30 -1.77 -15.73 -11.68
N VAL A 31 -2.93 -15.53 -11.07
CA VAL A 31 -4.09 -16.38 -11.27
C VAL A 31 -4.61 -16.26 -12.71
N ILE A 32 -4.72 -15.04 -13.22
CA ILE A 32 -5.18 -14.79 -14.59
C ILE A 32 -4.24 -15.46 -15.59
N GLU A 33 -2.93 -15.33 -15.39
CA GLU A 33 -1.93 -15.92 -16.28
C GLU A 33 -2.06 -17.44 -16.39
N LYS A 34 -2.40 -18.09 -15.27
CA LYS A 34 -2.54 -19.55 -15.23
C LYS A 34 -3.91 -20.06 -15.64
N SER A 35 -4.87 -19.16 -15.82
CA SER A 35 -6.24 -19.56 -16.16
C SER A 35 -6.40 -19.79 -17.65
N SER A 36 -7.48 -20.51 -18.03
CA SER A 36 -7.86 -20.73 -19.41
C SER A 36 -8.90 -19.70 -19.89
N PHE A 37 -8.97 -18.59 -19.20
CA PHE A 37 -9.95 -17.55 -19.47
C PHE A 37 -9.73 -16.91 -20.85
N LYS A 38 -10.78 -16.86 -21.68
CA LYS A 38 -10.66 -16.40 -23.06
C LYS A 38 -10.33 -14.91 -23.18
N LEU A 39 -10.82 -14.08 -22.28
CA LEU A 39 -10.58 -12.63 -22.32
C LEU A 39 -9.44 -12.25 -21.36
N LYS A 40 -8.45 -13.10 -21.30
CA LYS A 40 -7.32 -12.97 -20.39
C LYS A 40 -6.57 -11.64 -20.56
N LYS A 41 -6.21 -11.30 -21.80
CA LYS A 41 -5.37 -10.14 -22.08
C LYS A 41 -6.00 -8.82 -21.67
N PRO A 42 -7.25 -8.51 -22.06
CA PRO A 42 -7.89 -7.26 -21.61
C PRO A 42 -7.98 -7.16 -20.08
N TYR A 43 -8.21 -8.27 -19.41
CA TYR A 43 -8.30 -8.30 -17.96
C TYR A 43 -6.93 -8.06 -17.32
N GLN A 44 -5.88 -8.66 -17.88
CA GLN A 44 -4.52 -8.42 -17.43
C GLN A 44 -4.14 -6.95 -17.58
N GLU A 45 -4.46 -6.35 -18.71
CA GLU A 45 -4.17 -4.94 -18.96
C GLU A 45 -4.88 -4.02 -17.96
N LEU A 46 -6.10 -4.35 -17.59
CA LEU A 46 -6.86 -3.60 -16.60
C LEU A 46 -6.18 -3.65 -15.23
N VAL A 47 -5.77 -4.83 -14.81
CA VAL A 47 -5.10 -5.02 -13.52
C VAL A 47 -3.73 -4.33 -13.53
N GLU A 48 -2.99 -4.45 -14.62
CA GLU A 48 -1.68 -3.80 -14.74
C GLU A 48 -1.79 -2.28 -14.67
N GLU A 49 -2.81 -1.70 -15.30
CA GLU A 49 -3.04 -0.26 -15.23
C GLU A 49 -3.40 0.17 -13.81
N ALA A 50 -4.26 -0.58 -13.13
CA ALA A 50 -4.60 -0.31 -11.75
C ALA A 50 -3.35 -0.40 -10.86
N LEU A 51 -2.51 -1.39 -11.10
CA LEU A 51 -1.26 -1.58 -10.36
C LEU A 51 -0.32 -0.39 -10.55
N ARG A 52 -0.20 0.11 -11.78
CA ARG A 52 0.63 1.26 -12.09
C ARG A 52 0.17 2.50 -11.31
N ILE A 53 -1.14 2.73 -11.29
CA ILE A 53 -1.72 3.86 -10.57
C ILE A 53 -1.43 3.77 -9.07
N VAL A 54 -1.62 2.58 -8.50
CA VAL A 54 -1.37 2.36 -7.07
C VAL A 54 0.12 2.57 -6.74
N GLN A 55 1.01 2.10 -7.60
CA GLN A 55 2.46 2.27 -7.39
C GLN A 55 2.86 3.75 -7.44
N GLN A 56 2.26 4.51 -8.36
CA GLN A 56 2.50 5.95 -8.43
C GLN A 56 2.03 6.65 -7.16
N GLU A 57 0.85 6.31 -6.68
CA GLU A 57 0.33 6.88 -5.45
C GLU A 57 1.20 6.54 -4.26
N LEU A 58 1.68 5.30 -4.18
CA LEU A 58 2.57 4.89 -3.09
C LEU A 58 3.88 5.68 -3.11
N THR A 59 4.41 5.97 -4.30
CA THR A 59 5.62 6.79 -4.42
C THR A 59 5.39 8.18 -3.85
N VAL A 60 4.25 8.79 -4.16
CA VAL A 60 3.88 10.10 -3.63
C VAL A 60 3.74 10.06 -2.11
N VAL A 61 3.08 9.03 -1.60
CA VAL A 61 2.88 8.85 -0.16
C VAL A 61 4.22 8.71 0.56
N ARG A 62 5.12 7.86 0.05
CA ARG A 62 6.42 7.64 0.65
C ARG A 62 7.28 8.92 0.65
N SER A 63 7.19 9.68 -0.42
CA SER A 63 7.90 10.95 -0.53
C SER A 63 7.40 11.94 0.52
N PHE A 64 6.09 12.04 0.69
CA PHE A 64 5.48 12.88 1.71
C PHE A 64 5.93 12.48 3.12
N LEU A 65 5.87 11.20 3.43
CA LEU A 65 6.26 10.71 4.75
C LEU A 65 7.71 11.02 5.07
N ARG A 66 8.58 10.84 4.08
CA ARG A 66 10.01 11.15 4.25
C ARG A 66 10.23 12.63 4.52
N LYS A 67 9.55 13.48 3.76
CA LYS A 67 9.64 14.94 3.90
C LYS A 67 9.17 15.39 5.28
N GLU A 68 8.12 14.77 5.80
CA GLU A 68 7.52 15.13 7.09
C GLU A 68 8.11 14.36 8.26
N ASN A 69 9.17 13.57 8.01
CA ASN A 69 9.84 12.77 9.03
C ASN A 69 8.88 11.81 9.75
N ILE A 70 8.03 11.15 8.98
CA ILE A 70 7.11 10.14 9.47
C ILE A 70 7.62 8.78 9.02
N LYS A 71 7.74 7.84 9.96
CA LYS A 71 8.19 6.49 9.66
C LYS A 71 7.09 5.49 10.00
N VAL A 72 6.81 4.60 9.05
CA VAL A 72 5.85 3.52 9.23
C VAL A 72 6.58 2.21 9.01
N SER A 73 6.44 1.29 9.95
CA SER A 73 7.09 -0.01 9.83
C SER A 73 6.18 -1.11 10.34
N GLU A 74 6.38 -2.31 9.79
CA GLU A 74 5.67 -3.49 10.24
C GLU A 74 6.25 -3.96 11.57
N MET A 75 5.42 -3.99 12.62
CA MET A 75 5.85 -4.44 13.93
C MET A 75 5.74 -5.93 14.11
N LYS A 76 4.62 -6.48 13.69
CA LYS A 76 4.31 -7.88 13.92
C LYS A 76 3.43 -8.42 12.82
N ARG A 77 3.76 -9.59 12.34
CA ARG A 77 2.95 -10.28 11.33
C ARG A 77 2.40 -11.57 11.94
N ASP A 78 1.10 -11.70 11.92
CA ASP A 78 0.41 -12.89 12.35
C ASP A 78 -0.32 -13.51 11.15
N LYS A 79 -0.84 -14.72 11.35
CA LYS A 79 -1.57 -15.46 10.35
C LYS A 79 -2.77 -14.68 9.82
N ASP A 80 -3.48 -13.97 10.70
CA ASP A 80 -4.73 -13.29 10.34
C ASP A 80 -4.58 -11.78 10.21
N PHE A 81 -3.54 -11.18 10.75
CA PHE A 81 -3.36 -9.74 10.67
C PHE A 81 -1.90 -9.34 10.82
N THR A 82 -1.62 -8.10 10.40
CA THR A 82 -0.29 -7.50 10.52
C THR A 82 -0.42 -6.23 11.33
N MET A 83 0.44 -6.08 12.33
CA MET A 83 0.46 -4.87 13.14
C MET A 83 1.56 -3.94 12.66
N TYR A 84 1.26 -2.65 12.65
CA TYR A 84 2.20 -1.61 12.23
C TYR A 84 2.44 -0.62 13.36
N SER A 85 3.64 -0.06 13.36
CA SER A 85 3.93 1.10 14.19
C SER A 85 4.39 2.24 13.31
N PHE A 86 4.31 3.45 13.83
CA PHE A 86 4.80 4.61 13.11
C PHE A 86 5.42 5.61 14.07
N ILE A 87 6.34 6.39 13.52
CA ILE A 87 6.96 7.49 14.24
C ILE A 87 6.57 8.76 13.49
N TYR A 88 5.83 9.62 14.16
CA TYR A 88 5.30 10.84 13.54
C TYR A 88 6.15 12.03 13.96
N LYS A 89 6.90 12.58 13.00
CA LYS A 89 7.75 13.77 13.22
C LYS A 89 8.63 13.64 14.47
N GLY A 90 9.12 12.41 14.72
CA GLY A 90 9.97 12.14 15.88
C GLY A 90 9.22 11.66 17.11
N PHE A 91 7.90 11.56 17.08
CA PHE A 91 7.10 11.04 18.17
C PHE A 91 6.56 9.66 17.81
N GLU A 92 6.69 8.74 18.75
CA GLU A 92 6.22 7.37 18.55
C GLU A 92 4.70 7.29 18.79
N GLY A 93 4.01 6.64 17.86
CA GLY A 93 2.57 6.48 17.94
C GLY A 93 2.11 5.04 17.91
#